data_47d1469e295e2982eee44c2c8891ddc5
#
_entry.id   47d1469e295e2982eee44c2c8891ddc5
#
_cell.length_a   1.000
_cell.length_b   1.000
_cell.length_c   1.000
_cell.angle_alpha   90.00
_cell.angle_beta   90.00
_cell.angle_gamma   90.00
#
_symmetry.space_group_name_H-M   'P 1'
#
loop_
_entity.id
_entity.type
_entity.pdbx_description
1 polymer ?
#
loop_
_entity_poly.entity_id
_entity_poly.type
_entity_poly.pdbx_seq_one_letter_code
_entity_poly.pdbx_strand_id
1 'polypeptide(L)'
;MKIIFDITIMVFLIPVFLFFFPIIYLLIIISDGYPAIYVQERVGKNGKIFKLFKFRIMDESSDEDLHEEHYKKLADKETIEPSLEPGNPIRIENDDRITKIGLFLRKTSLDELPNVINVLKGEMSTVGPRPLVVYESKLLGDYQKKRHSVKPGITGLAQVQGRLDLSLQERLYWDIEYVENYNIVLDFKILFQTIISVTVSYTHLTLPTKA
;
A
#
# COMPACT_ATOMS: atom_id res chain seq x y z
N MET A 1 -3.19 23.39 2.83
CA MET A 1 -3.85 22.57 3.87
C MET A 1 -3.29 21.13 3.91
N LYS A 2 -3.18 20.40 2.81
CA LYS A 2 -2.68 19.01 2.78
C LYS A 2 -1.29 18.81 3.42
N ILE A 3 -0.34 19.70 3.14
CA ILE A 3 1.02 19.62 3.72
C ILE A 3 0.97 19.78 5.24
N ILE A 4 0.17 20.70 5.76
CA ILE A 4 0.03 20.92 7.22
C ILE A 4 -0.58 19.67 7.87
N PHE A 5 -1.57 19.05 7.21
CA PHE A 5 -2.17 17.80 7.65
C PHE A 5 -1.13 16.67 7.72
N ASP A 6 -0.34 16.48 6.65
CA ASP A 6 0.72 15.47 6.62
C ASP A 6 1.75 15.71 7.75
N ILE A 7 2.19 16.96 7.95
CA ILE A 7 3.13 17.29 9.04
C ILE A 7 2.51 16.97 10.41
N THR A 8 1.24 17.32 10.64
CA THR A 8 0.56 17.02 11.90
C THR A 8 0.53 15.51 12.18
N ILE A 9 0.16 14.71 11.18
CA ILE A 9 0.15 13.25 11.34
C ILE A 9 1.56 12.70 11.55
N MET A 10 2.58 13.26 10.87
CA MET A 10 3.97 12.85 11.05
C MET A 10 4.49 13.09 12.48
N VAL A 11 4.06 14.15 13.17
CA VAL A 11 4.42 14.38 14.57
C VAL A 11 4.04 13.19 15.47
N PHE A 12 2.92 12.54 15.19
CA PHE A 12 2.49 11.33 15.91
C PHE A 12 3.13 10.04 15.38
N LEU A 13 3.38 9.94 14.08
CA LEU A 13 3.96 8.74 13.48
C LEU A 13 5.46 8.61 13.68
N ILE A 14 6.22 9.71 13.78
CA ILE A 14 7.68 9.68 13.97
C ILE A 14 8.08 8.96 15.27
N PRO A 15 7.49 9.24 16.45
CA PRO A 15 7.81 8.49 17.66
C PRO A 15 7.53 6.98 17.52
N VAL A 16 6.42 6.62 16.90
CA VAL A 16 6.07 5.22 16.62
C VAL A 16 7.11 4.58 15.68
N PHE A 17 7.48 5.28 14.61
CA PHE A 17 8.52 4.85 13.69
C PHE A 17 9.86 4.65 14.42
N LEU A 18 10.33 5.62 15.19
CA LEU A 18 11.60 5.54 15.89
C LEU A 18 11.66 4.39 16.90
N PHE A 19 10.52 4.06 17.53
CA PHE A 19 10.44 2.97 18.48
C PHE A 19 10.39 1.59 17.80
N PHE A 20 9.50 1.41 16.82
CA PHE A 20 9.26 0.09 16.21
C PHE A 20 10.25 -0.26 15.10
N PHE A 21 10.77 0.73 14.37
CA PHE A 21 11.66 0.48 13.23
C PHE A 21 12.91 -0.35 13.61
N PRO A 22 13.71 0.01 14.63
CA PRO A 22 14.89 -0.76 14.98
C PRO A 22 14.55 -2.17 15.48
N ILE A 23 13.44 -2.33 16.18
CA ILE A 23 12.99 -3.62 16.70
C ILE A 23 12.63 -4.55 15.52
N ILE A 24 11.78 -4.07 14.60
CA ILE A 24 11.36 -4.86 13.44
C ILE A 24 12.55 -5.15 12.52
N TYR A 25 13.42 -4.15 12.31
CA TYR A 25 14.64 -4.31 11.52
C TYR A 25 15.50 -5.47 12.04
N LEU A 26 15.78 -5.49 13.35
CA LEU A 26 16.56 -6.55 13.99
C LEU A 26 15.84 -7.90 13.94
N LEU A 27 14.54 -7.94 14.15
CA LEU A 27 13.77 -9.19 14.06
C LEU A 27 13.86 -9.80 12.67
N ILE A 28 13.77 -9.03 11.60
CA ILE A 28 13.91 -9.51 10.23
C ILE A 28 15.33 -10.03 9.98
N ILE A 29 16.38 -9.30 10.42
CA ILE A 29 17.76 -9.73 10.25
C ILE A 29 18.03 -11.07 10.95
N ILE A 30 17.48 -11.25 12.17
CA ILE A 30 17.70 -12.48 12.96
C ILE A 30 16.95 -13.66 12.34
N SER A 31 15.71 -13.44 11.84
CA SER A 31 14.85 -14.49 11.32
C SER A 31 15.12 -14.86 9.87
N ASP A 32 15.20 -13.83 9.01
CA ASP A 32 15.15 -13.98 7.56
C ASP A 32 16.48 -13.53 6.89
N GLY A 33 17.44 -13.00 7.67
CA GLY A 33 18.73 -12.52 7.18
C GLY A 33 18.67 -11.11 6.58
N TYR A 34 19.80 -10.65 6.03
CA TYR A 34 19.94 -9.34 5.37
C TYR A 34 19.50 -9.45 3.90
N PRO A 35 18.94 -8.37 3.26
CA PRO A 35 18.59 -7.06 3.82
C PRO A 35 17.19 -7.06 4.49
N ALA A 36 16.98 -6.23 5.54
CA ALA A 36 15.67 -6.08 6.18
C ALA A 36 14.74 -5.10 5.47
N ILE A 37 15.30 -4.20 4.65
CA ILE A 37 14.54 -3.21 3.88
C ILE A 37 14.49 -3.60 2.42
N TYR A 38 13.27 -3.66 1.91
CA TYR A 38 12.97 -3.81 0.50
C TYR A 38 12.76 -2.43 -0.13
N VAL A 39 13.36 -2.19 -1.28
CA VAL A 39 13.30 -0.93 -2.01
C VAL A 39 12.78 -1.20 -3.41
N GLN A 40 11.71 -0.52 -3.81
CA GLN A 40 11.11 -0.69 -5.12
C GLN A 40 10.76 0.66 -5.77
N GLU A 41 10.98 0.79 -7.06
CA GLU A 41 10.57 1.96 -7.82
C GLU A 41 9.06 2.04 -7.97
N ARG A 42 8.51 3.21 -7.66
CA ARG A 42 7.08 3.50 -7.70
C ARG A 42 6.80 4.80 -8.42
N VAL A 43 5.59 4.90 -8.97
CA VAL A 43 5.12 6.11 -9.64
C VAL A 43 4.48 7.05 -8.60
N GLY A 44 5.04 8.23 -8.49
CA GLY A 44 4.57 9.32 -7.63
C GLY A 44 3.77 10.39 -8.37
N LYS A 45 3.63 11.55 -7.73
CA LYS A 45 2.90 12.69 -8.30
C LYS A 45 3.50 13.12 -9.64
N ASN A 46 2.62 13.39 -10.61
CA ASN A 46 2.95 13.81 -11.98
C ASN A 46 3.85 12.80 -12.73
N GLY A 47 3.76 11.50 -12.36
CA GLY A 47 4.53 10.45 -13.01
C GLY A 47 6.00 10.36 -12.58
N LYS A 48 6.45 11.14 -11.57
CA LYS A 48 7.83 11.08 -11.06
C LYS A 48 8.09 9.75 -10.39
N ILE A 49 9.14 9.05 -10.78
CA ILE A 49 9.57 7.81 -10.15
C ILE A 49 10.28 8.13 -8.83
N PHE A 50 10.00 7.37 -7.80
CA PHE A 50 10.65 7.44 -6.50
C PHE A 50 10.89 6.04 -5.92
N LYS A 51 11.81 5.92 -4.97
CA LYS A 51 12.12 4.67 -4.27
C LYS A 51 11.25 4.55 -3.02
N LEU A 52 10.34 3.59 -3.04
CA LEU A 52 9.50 3.23 -1.91
C LEU A 52 10.29 2.32 -0.95
N PHE A 53 10.24 2.60 0.34
CA PHE A 53 10.89 1.80 1.39
C PHE A 53 9.85 0.98 2.15
N LYS A 54 10.08 -0.34 2.26
CA LYS A 54 9.25 -1.25 3.06
C LYS A 54 10.14 -2.20 3.85
N PHE A 55 9.62 -2.78 4.92
CA PHE A 55 10.24 -3.97 5.46
C PHE A 55 10.07 -5.15 4.50
N ARG A 56 11.12 -5.97 4.38
CA ARG A 56 11.08 -7.19 3.59
C ARG A 56 10.15 -8.19 4.27
N ILE A 57 9.21 -8.72 3.49
CA ILE A 57 8.20 -9.69 3.94
C ILE A 57 8.24 -10.99 3.15
N MET A 58 9.08 -11.05 2.11
CA MET A 58 9.25 -12.20 1.21
C MET A 58 10.69 -12.66 1.18
N ASP A 59 10.90 -13.92 0.82
CA ASP A 59 12.24 -14.47 0.60
C ASP A 59 12.98 -13.71 -0.50
N GLU A 60 14.32 -13.66 -0.40
CA GLU A 60 15.18 -12.93 -1.34
C GLU A 60 15.11 -13.53 -2.76
N SER A 61 14.81 -14.83 -2.87
CA SER A 61 14.62 -15.54 -4.14
C SER A 61 13.26 -15.30 -4.80
N SER A 62 12.41 -14.45 -4.22
CA SER A 62 11.06 -14.22 -4.74
C SER A 62 11.10 -13.46 -6.06
N ASP A 63 10.50 -14.08 -7.10
CA ASP A 63 10.46 -13.55 -8.45
C ASP A 63 9.45 -12.40 -8.54
N GLU A 64 9.90 -11.20 -8.95
CA GLU A 64 9.03 -10.06 -9.24
C GLU A 64 8.17 -10.30 -10.48
N ASP A 65 8.63 -11.14 -11.42
CA ASP A 65 7.95 -11.43 -12.68
C ASP A 65 6.59 -12.10 -12.43
N LEU A 66 6.47 -12.93 -11.38
CA LEU A 66 5.18 -13.54 -11.00
C LEU A 66 4.09 -12.51 -10.68
N HIS A 67 4.46 -11.40 -10.06
CA HIS A 67 3.51 -10.34 -9.75
C HIS A 67 3.09 -9.57 -11.01
N GLU A 68 4.02 -9.30 -11.90
CA GLU A 68 3.73 -8.67 -13.19
C GLU A 68 2.85 -9.56 -14.08
N GLU A 69 3.16 -10.86 -14.16
CA GLU A 69 2.34 -11.83 -14.91
C GLU A 69 0.93 -11.94 -14.33
N HIS A 70 0.81 -11.96 -12.99
CA HIS A 70 -0.49 -11.99 -12.32
C HIS A 70 -1.33 -10.75 -12.71
N TYR A 71 -0.74 -9.55 -12.67
CA TYR A 71 -1.42 -8.32 -13.06
C TYR A 71 -1.80 -8.30 -14.54
N LYS A 72 -0.93 -8.80 -15.42
CA LYS A 72 -1.24 -8.94 -16.85
C LYS A 72 -2.42 -9.88 -17.10
N LYS A 73 -2.52 -10.97 -16.34
CA LYS A 73 -3.66 -11.90 -16.43
C LYS A 73 -4.96 -11.29 -15.89
N LEU A 74 -4.90 -10.44 -14.87
CA LEU A 74 -6.09 -9.74 -14.36
C LEU A 74 -6.53 -8.60 -15.28
N ALA A 75 -5.62 -8.02 -16.04
CA ALA A 75 -5.90 -7.01 -17.03
C ALA A 75 -6.26 -7.70 -18.36
N ASP A 76 -7.47 -8.25 -18.47
CA ASP A 76 -7.99 -8.88 -19.71
C ASP A 76 -8.00 -7.94 -20.93
N LYS A 77 -7.83 -6.64 -20.71
CA LYS A 77 -7.79 -5.57 -21.71
C LYS A 77 -6.49 -4.79 -21.59
N GLU A 78 -6.05 -4.19 -22.69
CA GLU A 78 -4.88 -3.30 -22.74
C GLU A 78 -5.00 -2.10 -21.79
N THR A 79 -6.20 -1.71 -21.40
CA THR A 79 -6.48 -0.57 -20.52
C THR A 79 -7.53 -0.94 -19.49
N ILE A 80 -7.25 -0.56 -18.22
CA ILE A 80 -8.17 -0.74 -17.10
C ILE A 80 -9.09 0.49 -17.02
N GLU A 81 -10.40 0.27 -17.01
CA GLU A 81 -11.42 1.30 -16.80
C GLU A 81 -11.94 1.28 -15.37
N PRO A 82 -12.24 2.45 -14.75
CA PRO A 82 -12.84 2.50 -13.42
C PRO A 82 -14.24 1.87 -13.44
N SER A 83 -14.49 0.90 -12.54
CA SER A 83 -15.80 0.27 -12.40
C SER A 83 -16.01 -0.26 -10.99
N LEU A 84 -17.26 -0.29 -10.51
CA LEU A 84 -17.68 -0.98 -9.30
C LEU A 84 -18.30 -2.36 -9.58
N GLU A 85 -18.27 -2.81 -10.82
CA GLU A 85 -18.69 -4.19 -11.14
C GLU A 85 -17.69 -5.17 -10.50
N PRO A 86 -18.20 -6.26 -9.86
CA PRO A 86 -17.35 -7.26 -9.25
C PRO A 86 -16.38 -7.87 -10.26
N GLY A 87 -15.11 -7.92 -9.91
CA GLY A 87 -14.05 -8.50 -10.72
C GLY A 87 -13.16 -9.43 -9.89
N ASN A 88 -12.12 -9.98 -10.52
CA ASN A 88 -11.17 -10.83 -9.83
C ASN A 88 -10.31 -10.02 -8.85
N PRO A 89 -10.19 -10.46 -7.57
CA PRO A 89 -9.34 -9.80 -6.58
C PRO A 89 -7.88 -9.72 -7.02
N ILE A 90 -7.21 -8.63 -6.63
CA ILE A 90 -5.77 -8.45 -6.90
C ILE A 90 -4.91 -9.42 -6.06
N ARG A 91 -5.47 -9.96 -4.98
CA ARG A 91 -4.76 -10.84 -4.06
C ARG A 91 -4.27 -12.10 -4.76
N ILE A 92 -3.00 -12.43 -4.56
CA ILE A 92 -2.47 -13.77 -4.81
C ILE A 92 -2.75 -14.59 -3.55
N GLU A 93 -3.59 -15.62 -3.68
CA GLU A 93 -3.89 -16.54 -2.58
C GLU A 93 -2.71 -17.48 -2.35
N ASN A 94 -2.43 -17.76 -1.05
CA ASN A 94 -1.38 -18.70 -0.63
C ASN A 94 0.00 -18.42 -1.25
N ASP A 95 0.47 -17.19 -1.12
CA ASP A 95 1.79 -16.79 -1.60
C ASP A 95 2.88 -17.35 -0.67
N ASP A 96 3.44 -18.51 -1.03
CA ASP A 96 4.46 -19.23 -0.25
C ASP A 96 5.79 -18.45 -0.13
N ARG A 97 5.95 -17.36 -0.87
CA ARG A 97 7.14 -16.50 -0.78
C ARG A 97 7.17 -15.66 0.50
N ILE A 98 6.03 -15.54 1.19
CA ILE A 98 5.91 -14.68 2.38
C ILE A 98 6.50 -15.42 3.59
N THR A 99 7.49 -14.79 4.25
CA THR A 99 8.08 -15.34 5.48
C THR A 99 7.09 -15.30 6.66
N LYS A 100 7.35 -16.07 7.72
CA LYS A 100 6.47 -16.08 8.92
C LYS A 100 6.38 -14.70 9.57
N ILE A 101 7.51 -13.99 9.69
CA ILE A 101 7.54 -12.61 10.19
C ILE A 101 6.87 -11.68 9.18
N GLY A 102 7.13 -11.87 7.88
CA GLY A 102 6.51 -11.12 6.81
C GLY A 102 4.99 -11.20 6.83
N LEU A 103 4.43 -12.39 7.12
CA LEU A 103 2.98 -12.56 7.25
C LEU A 103 2.40 -11.72 8.41
N PHE A 104 3.07 -11.70 9.55
CA PHE A 104 2.68 -10.85 10.69
C PHE A 104 2.75 -9.36 10.32
N LEU A 105 3.86 -8.92 9.74
CA LEU A 105 4.06 -7.52 9.34
C LEU A 105 3.01 -7.08 8.31
N ARG A 106 2.72 -7.93 7.32
CA ARG A 106 1.70 -7.66 6.29
C ARG A 106 0.29 -7.55 6.87
N LYS A 107 -0.08 -8.44 7.81
CA LYS A 107 -1.39 -8.42 8.47
C LYS A 107 -1.59 -7.19 9.35
N THR A 108 -0.51 -6.73 10.02
CA THR A 108 -0.53 -5.53 10.88
C THR A 108 -0.23 -4.25 10.11
N SER A 109 0.09 -4.33 8.81
CA SER A 109 0.56 -3.22 7.96
C SER A 109 1.84 -2.53 8.48
N LEU A 110 2.58 -3.18 9.37
CA LEU A 110 3.87 -2.68 9.87
C LEU A 110 4.97 -2.77 8.82
N ASP A 111 4.80 -3.58 7.79
CA ASP A 111 5.70 -3.63 6.63
C ASP A 111 5.80 -2.27 5.92
N GLU A 112 4.77 -1.45 6.01
CA GLU A 112 4.73 -0.12 5.40
C GLU A 112 5.27 1.01 6.29
N LEU A 113 5.70 0.71 7.53
CA LEU A 113 6.24 1.71 8.45
C LEU A 113 7.42 2.52 7.88
N PRO A 114 8.37 1.95 7.09
CA PRO A 114 9.43 2.72 6.44
C PRO A 114 8.94 3.79 5.45
N ASN A 115 7.67 3.74 4.96
CA ASN A 115 7.10 4.78 4.10
C ASN A 115 7.03 6.16 4.77
N VAL A 116 7.12 6.23 6.11
CA VAL A 116 7.31 7.49 6.85
C VAL A 116 8.46 8.30 6.25
N ILE A 117 9.55 7.66 5.84
CA ILE A 117 10.70 8.30 5.19
C ILE A 117 10.27 8.97 3.85
N ASN A 118 9.42 8.31 3.06
CA ASN A 118 8.94 8.86 1.79
C ASN A 118 8.01 10.06 2.00
N VAL A 119 7.21 10.06 3.08
CA VAL A 119 6.38 11.23 3.43
C VAL A 119 7.26 12.40 3.86
N LEU A 120 8.29 12.16 4.69
CA LEU A 120 9.24 13.19 5.12
C LEU A 120 10.04 13.79 3.95
N LYS A 121 10.37 12.96 2.94
CA LYS A 121 10.99 13.43 1.69
C LYS A 121 10.00 14.19 0.78
N GLY A 122 8.71 14.16 1.08
CA GLY A 122 7.68 14.79 0.27
C GLY A 122 7.32 14.04 -1.02
N GLU A 123 7.78 12.79 -1.16
CA GLU A 123 7.47 11.88 -2.28
C GLU A 123 6.06 11.29 -2.13
N MET A 124 5.61 11.08 -0.88
CA MET A 124 4.30 10.58 -0.51
C MET A 124 3.55 11.56 0.40
N SER A 125 2.29 11.25 0.65
CA SER A 125 1.39 11.84 1.64
C SER A 125 0.96 10.76 2.63
N THR A 126 0.38 11.13 3.76
CA THR A 126 -0.27 10.17 4.67
C THR A 126 -1.47 9.50 4.03
N VAL A 127 -2.30 10.27 3.31
CA VAL A 127 -3.49 9.79 2.62
C VAL A 127 -3.41 10.11 1.13
N GLY A 128 -3.69 9.12 0.29
CA GLY A 128 -3.69 9.22 -1.17
C GLY A 128 -3.80 7.86 -1.84
N PRO A 129 -3.90 7.79 -3.17
CA PRO A 129 -3.86 6.54 -3.91
C PRO A 129 -2.59 5.75 -3.62
N ARG A 130 -2.69 4.41 -3.53
CA ARG A 130 -1.51 3.55 -3.30
C ARG A 130 -0.47 3.74 -4.40
N PRO A 131 0.84 3.90 -4.10
CA PRO A 131 1.87 4.03 -5.13
C PRO A 131 1.98 2.77 -5.97
N LEU A 132 1.82 2.90 -7.30
CA LEU A 132 1.88 1.79 -8.25
C LEU A 132 3.32 1.55 -8.72
N VAL A 133 3.64 0.30 -9.07
CA VAL A 133 4.84 0.00 -9.86
C VAL A 133 4.64 0.50 -11.30
N VAL A 134 5.76 0.63 -12.02
CA VAL A 134 5.74 1.25 -13.36
C VAL A 134 4.84 0.49 -14.33
N TYR A 135 4.86 -0.85 -14.32
CA TYR A 135 4.02 -1.66 -15.21
C TYR A 135 2.53 -1.54 -14.87
N GLU A 136 2.16 -1.55 -13.56
CA GLU A 136 0.76 -1.32 -13.14
C GLU A 136 0.25 0.04 -13.62
N SER A 137 1.09 1.08 -13.49
CA SER A 137 0.73 2.43 -13.93
C SER A 137 0.47 2.51 -15.43
N LYS A 138 1.21 1.76 -16.26
CA LYS A 138 1.00 1.72 -17.71
C LYS A 138 -0.36 1.13 -18.11
N LEU A 139 -0.91 0.20 -17.32
CA LEU A 139 -2.22 -0.39 -17.57
C LEU A 139 -3.39 0.60 -17.40
N LEU A 140 -3.16 1.75 -16.77
CA LEU A 140 -4.21 2.75 -16.52
C LEU A 140 -4.59 3.58 -17.75
N GLY A 141 -3.83 3.51 -18.83
CA GLY A 141 -4.09 4.29 -20.04
C GLY A 141 -4.28 5.78 -19.74
N ASP A 142 -5.40 6.35 -20.19
CA ASP A 142 -5.72 7.78 -20.03
C ASP A 142 -5.95 8.20 -18.58
N TYR A 143 -6.31 7.28 -17.70
CA TYR A 143 -6.50 7.57 -16.26
C TYR A 143 -5.19 7.82 -15.53
N GLN A 144 -4.04 7.47 -16.11
CA GLN A 144 -2.73 7.63 -15.51
C GLN A 144 -2.46 9.07 -15.05
N LYS A 145 -2.70 10.06 -15.93
CA LYS A 145 -2.48 11.49 -15.59
C LYS A 145 -3.36 11.94 -14.43
N LYS A 146 -4.63 11.57 -14.47
CA LYS A 146 -5.61 11.94 -13.45
C LYS A 146 -5.24 11.33 -12.11
N ARG A 147 -4.99 10.02 -12.06
CA ARG A 147 -4.62 9.31 -10.84
C ARG A 147 -3.34 9.83 -10.20
N HIS A 148 -2.34 10.19 -11.00
CA HIS A 148 -1.05 10.71 -10.53
C HIS A 148 -1.02 12.24 -10.36
N SER A 149 -2.14 12.94 -10.47
CA SER A 149 -2.19 14.39 -10.20
C SER A 149 -1.97 14.74 -8.72
N VAL A 150 -2.17 13.78 -7.81
CA VAL A 150 -1.93 13.89 -6.36
C VAL A 150 -0.73 13.05 -5.94
N LYS A 151 -0.19 13.30 -4.73
CA LYS A 151 0.82 12.42 -4.13
C LYS A 151 0.19 11.07 -3.76
N PRO A 152 0.91 9.95 -3.94
CA PRO A 152 0.48 8.67 -3.40
C PRO A 152 0.48 8.70 -1.86
N GLY A 153 -0.36 7.85 -1.24
CA GLY A 153 -0.53 7.78 0.20
C GLY A 153 0.02 6.51 0.84
N ILE A 154 0.28 6.56 2.15
CA ILE A 154 0.48 5.36 2.99
C ILE A 154 -0.85 4.61 3.07
N THR A 155 -1.95 5.35 3.31
CA THR A 155 -3.31 4.82 3.22
C THR A 155 -4.11 5.60 2.18
N GLY A 156 -5.26 5.09 1.77
CA GLY A 156 -6.10 5.71 0.75
C GLY A 156 -7.51 5.13 0.68
N LEU A 157 -8.36 5.75 -0.11
CA LEU A 157 -9.77 5.37 -0.20
C LEU A 157 -9.95 3.91 -0.65
N ALA A 158 -9.28 3.48 -1.72
CA ALA A 158 -9.32 2.09 -2.17
C ALA A 158 -8.84 1.10 -1.09
N GLN A 159 -7.84 1.49 -0.28
CA GLN A 159 -7.31 0.62 0.77
C GLN A 159 -8.31 0.41 1.92
N VAL A 160 -9.14 1.40 2.25
CA VAL A 160 -10.17 1.24 3.29
C VAL A 160 -11.46 0.60 2.77
N GLN A 161 -11.68 0.60 1.44
CA GLN A 161 -12.84 -0.05 0.82
C GLN A 161 -12.69 -1.56 0.60
N GLY A 162 -11.46 -2.09 0.49
CA GLY A 162 -11.28 -3.53 0.31
C GLY A 162 -9.84 -3.98 0.10
N ARG A 163 -8.87 -3.06 0.01
CA ARG A 163 -7.44 -3.39 -0.17
C ARG A 163 -7.17 -4.29 -1.39
N LEU A 164 -6.67 -5.49 -1.15
CA LEU A 164 -6.31 -6.48 -2.15
C LEU A 164 -7.50 -7.38 -2.57
N ASP A 165 -8.64 -7.25 -1.90
CA ASP A 165 -9.86 -7.97 -2.25
C ASP A 165 -10.64 -7.25 -3.37
N LEU A 166 -10.26 -6.01 -3.69
CA LEU A 166 -10.75 -5.27 -4.85
C LEU A 166 -10.13 -5.80 -6.14
N SER A 167 -10.90 -5.75 -7.22
CA SER A 167 -10.39 -5.88 -8.60
C SER A 167 -9.56 -4.65 -9.00
N LEU A 168 -8.87 -4.74 -10.14
CA LEU A 168 -8.11 -3.61 -10.68
C LEU A 168 -9.01 -2.42 -11.02
N GLN A 169 -10.21 -2.70 -11.55
CA GLN A 169 -11.21 -1.71 -11.95
C GLN A 169 -11.80 -1.00 -10.72
N GLU A 170 -12.20 -1.76 -9.69
CA GLU A 170 -12.71 -1.18 -8.44
C GLU A 170 -11.64 -0.34 -7.73
N ARG A 171 -10.39 -0.82 -7.68
CA ARG A 171 -9.29 -0.03 -7.12
C ARG A 171 -9.10 1.28 -7.86
N LEU A 172 -9.10 1.25 -9.21
CA LEU A 172 -8.96 2.45 -10.01
C LEU A 172 -10.15 3.40 -9.79
N TYR A 173 -11.38 2.87 -9.68
CA TYR A 173 -12.56 3.67 -9.37
C TYR A 173 -12.38 4.46 -8.07
N TRP A 174 -12.02 3.79 -6.97
CA TRP A 174 -11.84 4.45 -5.67
C TRP A 174 -10.64 5.40 -5.65
N ASP A 175 -9.59 5.11 -6.40
CA ASP A 175 -8.44 6.01 -6.53
C ASP A 175 -8.81 7.29 -7.29
N ILE A 176 -9.62 7.20 -8.37
CA ILE A 176 -10.11 8.35 -9.13
C ILE A 176 -11.12 9.15 -8.30
N GLU A 177 -12.05 8.48 -7.61
CA GLU A 177 -13.02 9.09 -6.70
C GLU A 177 -12.31 9.94 -5.63
N TYR A 178 -11.23 9.39 -5.04
CA TYR A 178 -10.41 10.17 -4.11
C TYR A 178 -9.79 11.40 -4.77
N VAL A 179 -9.22 11.26 -5.97
CA VAL A 179 -8.55 12.36 -6.67
C VAL A 179 -9.53 13.50 -7.00
N GLU A 180 -10.78 13.18 -7.36
CA GLU A 180 -11.80 14.16 -7.70
C GLU A 180 -12.35 14.89 -6.48
N ASN A 181 -12.48 14.18 -5.36
CA ASN A 181 -13.20 14.65 -4.18
C ASN A 181 -12.29 14.89 -2.96
N TYR A 182 -10.96 14.78 -3.12
CA TYR A 182 -10.07 14.86 -1.97
C TYR A 182 -10.18 16.21 -1.25
N ASN A 183 -10.38 16.12 0.06
CA ASN A 183 -10.39 17.24 0.97
C ASN A 183 -9.95 16.75 2.36
N ILE A 184 -9.72 17.69 3.30
CA ILE A 184 -9.19 17.34 4.61
C ILE A 184 -10.16 16.47 5.44
N VAL A 185 -11.46 16.63 5.25
CA VAL A 185 -12.48 15.84 5.96
C VAL A 185 -12.45 14.39 5.47
N LEU A 186 -12.31 14.19 4.16
CA LEU A 186 -12.16 12.86 3.56
C LEU A 186 -10.86 12.19 4.04
N ASP A 187 -9.75 12.94 4.13
CA ASP A 187 -8.50 12.43 4.67
C ASP A 187 -8.63 11.95 6.12
N PHE A 188 -9.31 12.71 6.99
CA PHE A 188 -9.60 12.28 8.37
C PHE A 188 -10.49 11.03 8.40
N LYS A 189 -11.51 10.95 7.56
CA LYS A 189 -12.37 9.77 7.43
C LYS A 189 -11.54 8.52 7.07
N ILE A 190 -10.69 8.64 6.06
CA ILE A 190 -9.83 7.53 5.60
C ILE A 190 -8.87 7.10 6.70
N LEU A 191 -8.23 8.04 7.42
CA LEU A 191 -7.35 7.69 8.55
C LEU A 191 -8.09 6.96 9.65
N PHE A 192 -9.29 7.42 10.02
CA PHE A 192 -10.11 6.76 11.02
C PHE A 192 -10.50 5.34 10.60
N GLN A 193 -10.96 5.17 9.35
CA GLN A 193 -11.27 3.85 8.79
C GLN A 193 -10.04 2.95 8.72
N THR A 194 -8.85 3.49 8.44
CA THR A 194 -7.60 2.74 8.45
C THR A 194 -7.32 2.16 9.83
N ILE A 195 -7.46 2.96 10.90
CA ILE A 195 -7.27 2.51 12.27
C ILE A 195 -8.22 1.36 12.60
N ILE A 196 -9.50 1.51 12.25
CA ILE A 196 -10.51 0.45 12.46
C ILE A 196 -10.12 -0.81 11.68
N SER A 197 -9.78 -0.70 10.40
CA SER A 197 -9.44 -1.85 9.55
C SER A 197 -8.22 -2.61 10.07
N VAL A 198 -7.19 -1.92 10.55
CA VAL A 198 -6.01 -2.54 11.16
C VAL A 198 -6.38 -3.24 12.47
N THR A 199 -7.22 -2.63 13.31
CA THR A 199 -7.66 -3.20 14.60
C THR A 199 -8.52 -4.44 14.39
N VAL A 200 -9.47 -4.41 13.45
CA VAL A 200 -10.34 -5.56 13.14
C VAL A 200 -9.53 -6.72 12.55
N SER A 201 -8.58 -6.45 11.66
CA SER A 201 -7.68 -7.49 11.15
C SER A 201 -6.87 -8.18 12.25
N TYR A 202 -6.55 -7.48 13.33
CA TYR A 202 -5.86 -8.03 14.50
C TYR A 202 -6.78 -8.94 15.33
N THR A 203 -8.06 -8.62 15.50
CA THR A 203 -9.00 -9.44 16.29
C THR A 203 -9.28 -10.80 15.66
N HIS A 204 -9.28 -10.91 14.33
CA HIS A 204 -9.38 -12.20 13.63
C HIS A 204 -8.13 -13.09 13.77
N LEU A 205 -6.99 -12.54 14.20
CA LEU A 205 -5.77 -13.31 14.47
C LEU A 205 -5.79 -14.00 15.83
N THR A 206 -6.60 -13.53 16.78
CA THR A 206 -6.60 -13.99 18.17
C THR A 206 -7.75 -14.93 18.52
N LEU A 207 -8.73 -15.10 17.63
CA LEU A 207 -9.81 -16.06 17.84
C LEU A 207 -9.48 -17.38 17.14
N PRO A 208 -9.37 -18.51 17.89
CA PRO A 208 -9.25 -19.82 17.26
C PRO A 208 -10.54 -20.07 16.45
N THR A 209 -10.39 -20.36 15.16
CA THR A 209 -11.47 -20.94 14.36
C THR A 209 -11.92 -22.20 15.08
N LYS A 210 -13.11 -22.16 15.71
CA LYS A 210 -13.77 -23.39 16.15
C LYS A 210 -14.01 -24.24 14.91
N ALA A 211 -13.34 -25.41 14.91
CA ALA A 211 -13.63 -26.51 14.01
C ALA A 211 -15.05 -26.97 14.11
#